data_5d39e7b2ab0679c83f0032356d27e088
#
_entry.id   5d39e7b2ab0679c83f0032356d27e088
#
_cell.length_a   1.000
_cell.length_b   1.000
_cell.length_c   1.000
_cell.angle_alpha   90.00
_cell.angle_beta   90.00
_cell.angle_gamma   90.00
#
_symmetry.space_group_name_H-M   'P 1'
#
loop_
_entity.id
_entity.type
_entity.pdbx_description
1 polymer ?
#
loop_
_entity_poly.entity_id
_entity_poly.type
_entity_poly.pdbx_seq_one_letter_code
_entity_poly.pdbx_strand_id
1 'polypeptide(L)'
;MRIVGKAILVTIFYLAYVPVNCAQTSKEVGSLFLSGKGVNEKKRGLEAKIYIYKGGDIIDEFQTTRIGKFDYEMPMQDSVALVIYAEGYVSKTLIITTKIHPARQSKDHLFPFFMDLHPIGRVPAHIDLERSVGRIKYFGGQFVYDNKFTEESNEDLKEFIKERKRLKVRTIDD
;
A
#
# COMPACT_ATOMS: atom_id res chain seq x y z
N MET A 1 1.55 -84.86 38.42
CA MET A 1 0.33 -84.06 38.09
C MET A 1 0.77 -82.72 37.49
N ARG A 2 0.72 -82.58 36.15
CA ARG A 2 1.22 -81.41 35.42
C ARG A 2 0.03 -80.55 35.03
N ILE A 3 0.02 -79.34 35.56
CA ILE A 3 -0.98 -78.32 35.14
C ILE A 3 -0.32 -77.49 34.05
N VAL A 4 -0.87 -77.63 32.84
CA VAL A 4 -0.49 -76.82 31.67
C VAL A 4 -1.28 -75.56 31.70
N GLY A 5 -0.62 -74.45 32.00
CA GLY A 5 -1.22 -73.09 31.94
C GLY A 5 -1.32 -72.63 30.47
N LYS A 6 -2.54 -72.42 29.97
CA LYS A 6 -2.78 -71.80 28.68
C LYS A 6 -2.50 -70.29 28.78
N ALA A 7 -1.44 -69.87 28.14
CA ALA A 7 -1.20 -68.46 27.93
C ALA A 7 -2.15 -67.96 26.83
N ILE A 8 -3.07 -67.10 27.20
CA ILE A 8 -3.94 -66.34 26.24
C ILE A 8 -3.12 -65.14 25.75
N LEU A 9 -2.71 -65.24 24.48
CA LEU A 9 -2.04 -64.13 23.79
C LEU A 9 -3.13 -63.14 23.35
N VAL A 10 -3.33 -62.07 24.14
CA VAL A 10 -4.21 -60.94 23.75
C VAL A 10 -3.43 -60.03 22.82
N THR A 11 -3.62 -60.21 21.53
CA THR A 11 -3.08 -59.35 20.50
C THR A 11 -3.94 -58.08 20.49
N ILE A 12 -3.45 -57.02 21.15
CA ILE A 12 -4.07 -55.68 21.09
C ILE A 12 -3.74 -55.10 19.73
N PHE A 13 -4.73 -55.07 18.84
CA PHE A 13 -4.68 -54.34 17.56
C PHE A 13 -4.77 -52.87 17.91
N TYR A 14 -3.64 -52.17 18.10
CA TYR A 14 -3.56 -50.73 18.09
C TYR A 14 -3.81 -50.26 16.67
N LEU A 15 -5.08 -49.99 16.32
CA LEU A 15 -5.43 -49.17 15.19
C LEU A 15 -4.80 -47.79 15.42
N ALA A 16 -3.65 -47.57 14.79
CA ALA A 16 -3.05 -46.27 14.68
C ALA A 16 -4.03 -45.38 13.92
N TYR A 17 -4.83 -44.59 14.66
CA TYR A 17 -5.51 -43.45 14.10
C TYR A 17 -4.43 -42.45 13.65
N VAL A 18 -4.03 -42.56 12.40
CA VAL A 18 -3.27 -41.50 11.74
C VAL A 18 -4.28 -40.39 11.51
N PRO A 19 -4.17 -39.23 12.23
CA PRO A 19 -4.97 -38.09 11.86
C PRO A 19 -4.54 -37.72 10.44
N VAL A 20 -5.44 -37.92 9.49
CA VAL A 20 -5.31 -37.30 8.17
C VAL A 20 -5.38 -35.82 8.42
N ASN A 21 -4.22 -35.20 8.65
CA ASN A 21 -4.09 -33.77 8.53
C ASN A 21 -4.48 -33.46 7.07
N CYS A 22 -5.76 -33.14 6.87
CA CYS A 22 -6.17 -32.36 5.74
C CYS A 22 -5.32 -31.09 5.82
N ALA A 23 -4.17 -31.12 5.13
CA ALA A 23 -3.48 -29.90 4.77
C ALA A 23 -4.51 -29.08 4.01
N GLN A 24 -5.23 -28.23 4.72
CA GLN A 24 -5.95 -27.14 4.10
C GLN A 24 -4.86 -26.38 3.34
N THR A 25 -4.79 -26.62 2.05
CA THR A 25 -4.04 -25.80 1.13
C THR A 25 -4.63 -24.41 1.34
N SER A 26 -4.00 -23.62 2.21
CA SER A 26 -4.34 -22.23 2.37
C SER A 26 -4.17 -21.65 0.98
N LYS A 27 -5.29 -21.33 0.34
CA LYS A 27 -5.30 -20.71 -0.97
C LYS A 27 -4.34 -19.54 -0.88
N GLU A 28 -3.22 -19.60 -1.59
CA GLU A 28 -2.25 -18.52 -1.57
C GLU A 28 -2.97 -17.22 -1.86
N VAL A 29 -2.89 -16.30 -0.91
CA VAL A 29 -3.46 -14.97 -1.05
C VAL A 29 -2.41 -14.15 -1.78
N GLY A 30 -2.75 -13.62 -2.94
CA GLY A 30 -1.85 -12.76 -3.70
C GLY A 30 -1.57 -11.43 -3.01
N SER A 31 -0.68 -10.65 -3.58
CA SER A 31 -0.23 -9.35 -3.07
C SER A 31 -0.45 -8.24 -4.08
N LEU A 32 -0.51 -7.01 -3.57
CA LEU A 32 -0.38 -5.80 -4.39
C LEU A 32 1.06 -5.30 -4.31
N PHE A 33 1.76 -5.35 -5.45
CA PHE A 33 3.09 -4.78 -5.61
C PHE A 33 2.98 -3.33 -6.08
N LEU A 34 3.35 -2.42 -5.21
CA LEU A 34 3.40 -0.99 -5.48
C LEU A 34 4.80 -0.64 -5.99
N SER A 35 4.89 -0.05 -7.19
CA SER A 35 6.14 0.48 -7.72
C SER A 35 6.02 1.99 -7.86
N GLY A 36 6.53 2.71 -6.87
CA GLY A 36 6.38 4.13 -6.71
C GLY A 36 7.61 4.93 -7.10
N LYS A 37 7.40 6.20 -7.46
CA LYS A 37 8.48 7.17 -7.63
C LYS A 37 8.08 8.54 -7.12
N GLY A 38 8.82 9.06 -6.14
CA GLY A 38 8.75 10.45 -5.71
C GLY A 38 9.49 11.36 -6.69
N VAL A 39 8.84 12.41 -7.16
CA VAL A 39 9.43 13.34 -8.12
C VAL A 39 9.12 14.79 -7.74
N ASN A 40 10.01 15.71 -8.12
CA ASN A 40 9.77 17.14 -8.00
C ASN A 40 8.96 17.71 -9.18
N GLU A 41 8.69 19.01 -9.16
CA GLU A 41 7.97 19.74 -10.23
C GLU A 41 8.60 19.58 -11.63
N LYS A 42 9.92 19.31 -11.71
CA LYS A 42 10.65 19.08 -12.97
C LYS A 42 10.72 17.59 -13.35
N LYS A 43 9.89 16.74 -12.68
CA LYS A 43 9.86 15.28 -12.87
C LYS A 43 11.18 14.56 -12.59
N ARG A 44 12.08 15.21 -11.83
CA ARG A 44 13.31 14.59 -11.33
C ARG A 44 13.00 13.83 -10.06
N GLY A 45 13.58 12.63 -9.91
CA GLY A 45 13.41 11.82 -8.71
C GLY A 45 13.99 12.51 -7.49
N LEU A 46 13.33 12.30 -6.35
CA LEU A 46 13.71 12.82 -5.04
C LEU A 46 14.00 11.67 -4.10
N GLU A 47 15.14 11.76 -3.41
CA GLU A 47 15.37 10.90 -2.25
C GLU A 47 14.43 11.30 -1.15
N ALA A 48 13.67 10.32 -0.64
CA ALA A 48 12.59 10.54 0.31
C ALA A 48 12.47 9.36 1.28
N LYS A 49 11.87 9.60 2.42
CA LYS A 49 11.43 8.57 3.35
C LYS A 49 9.98 8.20 3.06
N ILE A 50 9.70 6.92 3.13
CA ILE A 50 8.37 6.37 3.03
C ILE A 50 7.98 5.82 4.39
N TYR A 51 6.80 6.19 4.86
CA TYR A 51 6.18 5.66 6.07
C TYR A 51 4.88 4.96 5.69
N ILE A 52 4.69 3.78 6.22
CA ILE A 52 3.46 3.00 6.04
C ILE A 52 2.70 3.00 7.37
N TYR A 53 1.50 3.55 7.36
CA TYR A 53 0.62 3.62 8.53
C TYR A 53 -0.53 2.64 8.40
N LYS A 54 -0.87 1.98 9.51
CA LYS A 54 -2.07 1.17 9.64
C LYS A 54 -2.75 1.45 10.98
N GLY A 55 -4.01 1.90 10.93
CA GLY A 55 -4.75 2.24 12.14
C GLY A 55 -4.19 3.42 12.95
N GLY A 56 -3.30 4.24 12.37
CA GLY A 56 -2.60 5.33 13.04
C GLY A 56 -1.16 5.02 13.43
N ASP A 57 -0.76 3.76 13.46
CA ASP A 57 0.59 3.33 13.81
C ASP A 57 1.48 3.16 12.57
N ILE A 58 2.76 3.50 12.69
CA ILE A 58 3.77 3.20 11.67
C ILE A 58 4.07 1.71 11.75
N ILE A 59 3.80 0.98 10.66
CA ILE A 59 4.07 -0.45 10.55
C ILE A 59 5.32 -0.76 9.73
N ASP A 60 5.78 0.20 8.92
CA ASP A 60 7.00 0.07 8.13
C ASP A 60 7.58 1.45 7.78
N GLU A 61 8.92 1.52 7.60
CA GLU A 61 9.65 2.72 7.22
C GLU A 61 10.85 2.33 6.34
N PHE A 62 11.02 3.01 5.22
CA PHE A 62 12.17 2.80 4.32
C PHE A 62 12.48 4.05 3.49
N GLN A 63 13.63 4.03 2.81
CA GLN A 63 14.06 5.13 1.93
C GLN A 63 13.89 4.76 0.46
N THR A 64 13.57 5.76 -0.35
CA THR A 64 13.63 5.64 -1.80
C THR A 64 15.09 5.59 -2.26
N THR A 65 15.30 5.12 -3.47
CA THR A 65 16.60 5.30 -4.14
C THR A 65 16.89 6.79 -4.40
N ARG A 66 18.13 7.15 -4.75
CA ARG A 66 18.52 8.52 -5.13
C ARG A 66 17.69 9.10 -6.28
N ILE A 67 17.12 8.24 -7.12
CA ILE A 67 16.24 8.63 -8.23
C ILE A 67 14.76 8.57 -7.84
N GLY A 68 14.47 8.46 -6.55
CA GLY A 68 13.13 8.51 -5.96
C GLY A 68 12.30 7.24 -6.10
N LYS A 69 12.87 6.11 -6.59
CA LYS A 69 12.14 4.86 -6.78
C LYS A 69 12.05 4.07 -5.48
N PHE A 70 10.93 3.39 -5.32
CA PHE A 70 10.71 2.40 -4.26
C PHE A 70 9.70 1.35 -4.72
N ASP A 71 9.78 0.19 -4.11
CA ASP A 71 8.82 -0.90 -4.27
C ASP A 71 8.32 -1.30 -2.89
N TYR A 72 7.03 -1.64 -2.79
CA TYR A 72 6.40 -2.10 -1.55
C TYR A 72 5.37 -3.18 -1.85
N GLU A 73 5.45 -4.28 -1.13
CA GLU A 73 4.49 -5.37 -1.22
C GLU A 73 3.44 -5.23 -0.10
N MET A 74 2.18 -5.25 -0.48
CA MET A 74 1.05 -5.13 0.43
C MET A 74 0.17 -6.37 0.33
N PRO A 75 -0.16 -7.03 1.45
CA PRO A 75 -1.08 -8.17 1.42
C PRO A 75 -2.49 -7.75 1.01
N MET A 76 -3.26 -8.70 0.48
CA MET A 76 -4.68 -8.48 0.22
C MET A 76 -5.47 -8.35 1.52
N GLN A 77 -6.67 -7.76 1.44
CA GLN A 77 -7.60 -7.51 2.55
C GLN A 77 -7.09 -6.51 3.59
N ASP A 78 -6.22 -5.61 3.19
CA ASP A 78 -5.65 -4.59 4.06
C ASP A 78 -5.99 -3.17 3.61
N SER A 79 -5.70 -2.20 4.48
CA SER A 79 -5.81 -0.77 4.18
C SER A 79 -4.71 -0.03 4.91
N VAL A 80 -3.89 0.71 4.19
CA VAL A 80 -2.77 1.48 4.73
C VAL A 80 -2.77 2.90 4.18
N ALA A 81 -2.10 3.81 4.89
CA ALA A 81 -1.72 5.11 4.37
C ALA A 81 -0.21 5.13 4.12
N LEU A 82 0.19 5.34 2.88
CA LEU A 82 1.58 5.53 2.47
C LEU A 82 1.87 7.03 2.49
N VAL A 83 2.82 7.46 3.31
CA VAL A 83 3.27 8.84 3.39
C VAL A 83 4.67 8.96 2.81
N ILE A 84 4.86 9.85 1.84
CA ILE A 84 6.16 10.20 1.31
C ILE A 84 6.62 11.53 1.90
N TYR A 85 7.80 11.54 2.49
CA TYR A 85 8.45 12.69 3.09
C TYR A 85 9.80 12.96 2.43
N ALA A 86 10.01 14.16 1.92
CA ALA A 86 11.31 14.63 1.46
C ALA A 86 11.60 16.00 2.10
N GLU A 87 12.84 16.21 2.52
CA GLU A 87 13.25 17.46 3.15
C GLU A 87 13.02 18.65 2.21
N GLY A 88 12.42 19.72 2.72
CA GLY A 88 12.07 20.93 1.95
C GLY A 88 10.83 20.79 1.06
N TYR A 89 10.14 19.64 1.09
CA TYR A 89 8.93 19.38 0.34
C TYR A 89 7.74 19.07 1.25
N VAL A 90 6.55 19.35 0.75
CA VAL A 90 5.30 18.96 1.41
C VAL A 90 5.12 17.46 1.35
N SER A 91 4.90 16.84 2.50
CA SER A 91 4.58 15.41 2.58
C SER A 91 3.26 15.13 1.87
N LYS A 92 3.17 13.95 1.27
CA LYS A 92 1.93 13.50 0.62
C LYS A 92 1.52 12.14 1.13
N THR A 93 0.22 11.96 1.27
CA THR A 93 -0.40 10.72 1.72
C THR A 93 -1.19 10.05 0.60
N LEU A 94 -1.01 8.77 0.44
CA LEU A 94 -1.76 7.91 -0.49
C LEU A 94 -2.46 6.81 0.31
N ILE A 95 -3.79 6.82 0.34
CA ILE A 95 -4.56 5.73 0.93
C ILE A 95 -4.63 4.58 -0.05
N ILE A 96 -4.30 3.38 0.42
CA ILE A 96 -4.31 2.18 -0.40
C ILE A 96 -5.19 1.14 0.28
N THR A 97 -6.19 0.62 -0.44
CA THR A 97 -7.03 -0.46 0.05
C THR A 97 -7.00 -1.64 -0.90
N THR A 98 -6.61 -2.81 -0.37
CA THR A 98 -6.57 -4.10 -1.09
C THR A 98 -7.75 -4.99 -0.76
N LYS A 99 -8.83 -4.41 -0.20
CA LYS A 99 -10.08 -5.13 0.10
C LYS A 99 -10.79 -5.50 -1.20
N ILE A 100 -10.70 -6.77 -1.58
CA ILE A 100 -11.30 -7.31 -2.81
C ILE A 100 -12.11 -8.57 -2.49
N HIS A 101 -12.99 -8.95 -3.42
CA HIS A 101 -13.80 -10.15 -3.27
C HIS A 101 -12.92 -11.42 -3.16
N PRO A 102 -13.21 -12.37 -2.24
CA PRO A 102 -12.39 -13.56 -1.99
C PRO A 102 -12.00 -14.36 -3.23
N ALA A 103 -12.88 -14.45 -4.22
CA ALA A 103 -12.61 -15.17 -5.47
C ALA A 103 -11.49 -14.54 -6.33
N ARG A 104 -11.06 -13.32 -6.03
CA ARG A 104 -10.04 -12.58 -6.78
C ARG A 104 -8.75 -12.33 -6.01
N GLN A 105 -8.66 -12.81 -4.76
CA GLN A 105 -7.51 -12.59 -3.87
C GLN A 105 -6.27 -13.41 -4.23
N SER A 106 -6.39 -14.45 -5.05
CA SER A 106 -5.29 -15.36 -5.37
C SER A 106 -4.34 -14.88 -6.46
N LYS A 107 -4.50 -13.64 -6.93
CA LYS A 107 -3.67 -13.07 -7.99
C LYS A 107 -2.83 -11.92 -7.45
N ASP A 108 -1.60 -11.87 -7.89
CA ASP A 108 -0.74 -10.71 -7.71
C ASP A 108 -1.15 -9.59 -8.65
N HIS A 109 -1.02 -8.38 -8.15
CA HIS A 109 -1.30 -7.16 -8.90
C HIS A 109 -0.11 -6.21 -8.81
N LEU A 110 0.26 -5.59 -9.92
CA LEU A 110 1.28 -4.55 -9.98
C LEU A 110 0.61 -3.19 -10.21
N PHE A 111 1.00 -2.20 -9.41
CA PHE A 111 0.51 -0.83 -9.55
C PHE A 111 1.67 0.18 -9.57
N PRO A 112 2.12 0.61 -10.76
CA PRO A 112 3.12 1.66 -10.89
C PRO A 112 2.48 3.05 -10.73
N PHE A 113 3.17 3.98 -10.02
CA PHE A 113 2.67 5.33 -9.83
C PHE A 113 3.77 6.37 -9.58
N PHE A 114 3.42 7.64 -9.73
CA PHE A 114 4.27 8.78 -9.43
C PHE A 114 3.61 9.66 -8.36
N MET A 115 4.43 10.21 -7.45
CA MET A 115 4.00 11.22 -6.49
C MET A 115 4.77 12.52 -6.72
N ASP A 116 4.08 13.55 -7.23
CA ASP A 116 4.67 14.87 -7.41
C ASP A 116 4.73 15.59 -6.08
N LEU A 117 5.94 15.91 -5.61
CA LEU A 117 6.18 16.65 -4.38
C LEU A 117 6.39 18.13 -4.69
N HIS A 118 5.78 19.00 -3.89
CA HIS A 118 5.88 20.45 -4.02
C HIS A 118 6.77 21.04 -2.91
N PRO A 119 7.69 21.98 -3.22
CA PRO A 119 8.49 22.65 -2.20
C PRO A 119 7.62 23.38 -1.18
N ILE A 120 7.95 23.31 0.11
CA ILE A 120 7.17 23.89 1.22
C ILE A 120 6.91 25.39 0.99
N GLY A 121 7.92 26.17 0.59
CA GLY A 121 7.79 27.62 0.34
C GLY A 121 6.88 28.01 -0.84
N ARG A 122 6.26 27.01 -1.51
CA ARG A 122 5.37 27.22 -2.66
C ARG A 122 3.94 26.79 -2.40
N VAL A 123 3.64 26.32 -1.21
CA VAL A 123 2.30 25.90 -0.81
C VAL A 123 1.74 26.94 0.15
N PRO A 124 0.54 27.48 -0.08
CA PRO A 124 -0.08 28.42 0.84
C PRO A 124 -0.34 27.79 2.20
N ALA A 125 -0.23 28.58 3.26
CA ALA A 125 -0.40 28.13 4.64
C ALA A 125 -1.82 27.62 4.96
N HIS A 126 -2.82 27.99 4.15
CA HIS A 126 -4.22 27.54 4.35
C HIS A 126 -4.52 26.18 3.72
N ILE A 127 -3.57 25.61 2.94
CA ILE A 127 -3.75 24.26 2.37
C ILE A 127 -3.47 23.24 3.45
N ASP A 128 -4.44 22.41 3.73
CA ASP A 128 -4.31 21.28 4.65
C ASP A 128 -3.38 20.21 4.04
N LEU A 129 -2.15 20.19 4.55
CA LEU A 129 -1.09 19.29 4.10
C LEU A 129 -1.22 17.88 4.69
N GLU A 130 -2.07 17.67 5.68
CA GLU A 130 -2.33 16.38 6.30
C GLU A 130 -3.38 15.57 5.53
N ARG A 131 -4.09 16.20 4.61
CA ARG A 131 -5.07 15.51 3.77
C ARG A 131 -4.43 14.48 2.85
N SER A 132 -5.12 13.38 2.73
CA SER A 132 -4.78 12.35 1.75
C SER A 132 -4.95 12.91 0.34
N VAL A 133 -3.88 12.86 -0.45
CA VAL A 133 -3.87 13.41 -1.81
C VAL A 133 -4.38 12.45 -2.86
N GLY A 134 -4.55 11.17 -2.52
CA GLY A 134 -5.06 10.17 -3.43
C GLY A 134 -5.50 8.90 -2.73
N ARG A 135 -6.25 8.10 -3.48
CA ARG A 135 -6.66 6.77 -3.05
C ARG A 135 -6.49 5.76 -4.18
N ILE A 136 -5.94 4.60 -3.84
CA ILE A 136 -5.90 3.43 -4.71
C ILE A 136 -6.93 2.42 -4.19
N LYS A 137 -7.77 1.92 -5.09
CA LYS A 137 -8.79 0.90 -4.79
C LYS A 137 -8.92 -0.09 -5.93
N TYR A 138 -9.48 -1.26 -5.62
CA TYR A 138 -9.81 -2.25 -6.65
C TYR A 138 -11.14 -1.91 -7.32
N PHE A 139 -11.13 -1.82 -8.65
CA PHE A 139 -12.32 -1.58 -9.45
C PHE A 139 -12.17 -2.20 -10.85
N GLY A 140 -13.23 -2.77 -11.37
CA GLY A 140 -13.25 -3.30 -12.73
C GLY A 140 -12.25 -4.42 -13.04
N GLY A 141 -11.75 -5.14 -12.01
CA GLY A 141 -10.78 -6.23 -12.22
C GLY A 141 -9.32 -5.86 -11.97
N GLN A 142 -9.01 -4.60 -11.64
CA GLN A 142 -7.66 -4.09 -11.43
C GLN A 142 -7.63 -3.02 -10.33
N PHE A 143 -6.44 -2.70 -9.85
CA PHE A 143 -6.25 -1.53 -8.98
C PHE A 143 -6.24 -0.25 -9.82
N VAL A 144 -6.90 0.78 -9.34
CA VAL A 144 -7.03 2.07 -10.02
C VAL A 144 -6.98 3.21 -9.01
N TYR A 145 -6.64 4.41 -9.50
CA TYR A 145 -6.86 5.63 -8.72
C TYR A 145 -8.36 5.91 -8.57
N ASP A 146 -8.76 6.31 -7.37
CA ASP A 146 -10.07 6.90 -7.14
C ASP A 146 -10.03 8.37 -7.55
N ASN A 147 -10.29 8.63 -8.83
CA ASN A 147 -10.17 9.98 -9.40
C ASN A 147 -11.05 10.99 -8.67
N LYS A 148 -12.29 10.61 -8.32
CA LYS A 148 -13.20 11.48 -7.60
C LYS A 148 -12.62 11.92 -6.25
N PHE A 149 -12.15 10.95 -5.45
CA PHE A 149 -11.48 11.24 -4.18
C PHE A 149 -10.22 12.10 -4.37
N THR A 150 -9.41 11.79 -5.37
CA THR A 150 -8.18 12.52 -5.67
C THR A 150 -8.47 13.97 -6.09
N GLU A 151 -9.53 14.19 -6.85
CA GLU A 151 -9.97 15.53 -7.27
C GLU A 151 -10.47 16.35 -6.11
N GLU A 152 -11.34 15.79 -5.28
CA GLU A 152 -11.87 16.44 -4.07
C GLU A 152 -10.74 16.78 -3.09
N SER A 153 -9.78 15.86 -2.88
CA SER A 153 -8.66 16.07 -1.95
C SER A 153 -7.61 17.09 -2.43
N ASN A 154 -7.58 17.42 -3.71
CA ASN A 154 -6.59 18.34 -4.28
C ASN A 154 -7.23 19.63 -4.84
N GLU A 155 -8.50 19.90 -4.58
CA GLU A 155 -9.20 21.06 -5.13
C GLU A 155 -8.50 22.36 -4.76
N ASP A 156 -8.20 22.58 -3.48
CA ASP A 156 -7.47 23.73 -2.97
C ASP A 156 -6.09 23.89 -3.61
N LEU A 157 -5.36 22.77 -3.82
CA LEU A 157 -4.05 22.78 -4.47
C LEU A 157 -4.15 23.13 -5.96
N LYS A 158 -5.19 22.68 -6.65
CA LYS A 158 -5.46 23.02 -8.05
C LYS A 158 -5.74 24.52 -8.21
N GLU A 159 -6.57 25.08 -7.34
CA GLU A 159 -6.88 26.53 -7.34
C GLU A 159 -5.61 27.36 -7.12
N PHE A 160 -4.80 27.00 -6.14
CA PHE A 160 -3.52 27.65 -5.91
C PHE A 160 -2.58 27.61 -7.10
N ILE A 161 -2.41 26.44 -7.74
CA ILE A 161 -1.55 26.31 -8.92
C ILE A 161 -2.06 27.20 -10.07
N LYS A 162 -3.39 27.29 -10.23
CA LYS A 162 -4.04 28.12 -11.24
C LYS A 162 -3.83 29.63 -10.97
N GLU A 163 -4.00 30.07 -9.74
CA GLU A 163 -3.82 31.46 -9.33
C GLU A 163 -2.36 31.91 -9.50
N ARG A 164 -1.41 31.08 -9.12
CA ARG A 164 0.01 31.34 -9.29
C ARG A 164 0.43 31.45 -10.76
N LYS A 165 -0.16 30.65 -11.65
CA LYS A 165 0.06 30.79 -13.09
C LYS A 165 -0.44 32.14 -13.59
N ARG A 166 -1.60 32.59 -13.12
CA ARG A 166 -2.16 33.92 -13.48
C ARG A 166 -1.27 35.06 -13.01
N LEU A 167 -0.73 34.99 -11.79
CA LEU A 167 0.16 36.03 -11.26
C LEU A 167 1.49 36.09 -12.03
N LYS A 168 2.05 34.95 -12.45
CA LYS A 168 3.27 34.93 -13.27
C LYS A 168 3.10 35.56 -14.65
N VAL A 169 1.92 35.40 -15.25
CA VAL A 169 1.64 36.02 -16.57
C VAL A 169 1.56 37.55 -16.44
N ARG A 170 0.95 38.06 -15.37
CA ARG A 170 0.84 39.52 -15.15
C ARG A 170 2.19 40.21 -14.88
N THR A 171 3.17 39.52 -14.31
CA THR A 171 4.50 40.08 -14.00
C THR A 171 5.44 40.09 -15.22
N ILE A 172 5.05 39.52 -16.35
CA ILE A 172 5.83 39.52 -17.60
C ILE A 172 5.34 40.62 -18.55
N ASP A 173 4.12 41.11 -18.33
CA ASP A 173 3.48 42.14 -19.17
C ASP A 173 3.63 43.59 -18.62
N ASP A 174 4.29 43.75 -17.46
CA ASP A 174 4.71 45.03 -16.86
C ASP A 174 6.24 45.21 -16.99
#